data_f4d9aac93197a42376295f6b701b1f68
#
_entry.id   f4d9aac93197a42376295f6b701b1f68
#
_cell.length_a   1.000
_cell.length_b   1.000
_cell.length_c   1.000
_cell.angle_alpha   90.00
_cell.angle_beta   90.00
_cell.angle_gamma   90.00
#
_symmetry.space_group_name_H-M   'P 1'
#
loop_
_entity.id
_entity.type
_entity.pdbx_description
1 polymer ?
#
loop_
_entity_poly.entity_id
_entity_poly.type
_entity_poly.pdbx_seq_one_letter_code
_entity_poly.pdbx_strand_id
1 'polypeptide(L)'
;LMKDAVKFLKEHGKAIDYVLLDARAGFHDLGGVVTFQIPHGIVLVGRNNEQSWTGIKEAVTLAGTAQKDLVPIVLVDSMCGVISSLATEQRDLFKNRAYTLCCNLYYSNEQQPGPDAEDEAHTPVYIPYRQALNEEVQLYSDGSIKQDGALREQKSVLCEREYQELLRRIALWFGDA
;
A
#
# COMPACT_ATOMS: atom_id res chain seq x y z
N LEU A 1 -17.44 6.10 -17.02
CA LEU A 1 -16.12 6.69 -17.31
C LEU A 1 -15.00 5.65 -17.19
N MET A 2 -14.78 5.00 -16.02
CA MET A 2 -13.71 4.00 -15.87
C MET A 2 -13.94 2.73 -16.71
N LYS A 3 -15.16 2.17 -16.68
CA LYS A 3 -15.53 1.03 -17.54
C LYS A 3 -15.37 1.34 -19.03
N ASP A 4 -15.64 2.57 -19.43
CA ASP A 4 -15.50 3.01 -20.82
C ASP A 4 -14.03 3.14 -21.22
N ALA A 5 -13.16 3.63 -20.32
CA ALA A 5 -11.71 3.70 -20.54
C ALA A 5 -11.09 2.30 -20.68
N VAL A 6 -11.44 1.37 -19.79
CA VAL A 6 -10.98 -0.04 -19.86
C VAL A 6 -11.47 -0.70 -21.14
N LYS A 7 -12.74 -0.49 -21.52
CA LYS A 7 -13.31 -1.01 -22.77
C LYS A 7 -12.56 -0.47 -23.99
N PHE A 8 -12.33 0.86 -24.04
CA PHE A 8 -11.58 1.51 -25.11
C PHE A 8 -10.18 0.91 -25.29
N LEU A 9 -9.44 0.72 -24.18
CA LEU A 9 -8.08 0.16 -24.24
C LEU A 9 -8.08 -1.29 -24.72
N LYS A 10 -9.04 -2.11 -24.28
CA LYS A 10 -9.22 -3.49 -24.76
C LYS A 10 -9.55 -3.54 -26.25
N GLU A 11 -10.43 -2.67 -26.73
CA GLU A 11 -10.80 -2.58 -28.16
C GLU A 11 -9.61 -2.19 -29.06
N HIS A 12 -8.59 -1.50 -28.49
CA HIS A 12 -7.36 -1.14 -29.18
C HIS A 12 -6.19 -2.14 -28.94
N GLY A 13 -6.51 -3.36 -28.47
CA GLY A 13 -5.53 -4.45 -28.34
C GLY A 13 -4.52 -4.26 -27.20
N LYS A 14 -4.82 -3.38 -26.23
CA LYS A 14 -3.99 -3.19 -25.04
C LYS A 14 -4.51 -4.05 -23.89
N ALA A 15 -3.73 -5.02 -23.47
CA ALA A 15 -3.98 -5.73 -22.21
C ALA A 15 -3.77 -4.77 -21.03
N ILE A 16 -4.73 -4.80 -20.09
CA ILE A 16 -4.62 -4.07 -18.82
C ILE A 16 -4.76 -5.10 -17.73
N ASP A 17 -3.68 -5.31 -16.99
CA ASP A 17 -3.67 -6.23 -15.86
C ASP A 17 -4.16 -5.53 -14.59
N TYR A 18 -3.73 -4.29 -14.37
CA TYR A 18 -4.05 -3.51 -13.17
C TYR A 18 -4.52 -2.09 -13.50
N VAL A 19 -5.46 -1.59 -12.71
CA VAL A 19 -5.88 -0.18 -12.70
C VAL A 19 -5.62 0.37 -11.31
N LEU A 20 -4.71 1.33 -11.21
CA LEU A 20 -4.41 2.02 -9.96
C LEU A 20 -5.29 3.27 -9.84
N LEU A 21 -5.99 3.39 -8.72
CA LEU A 21 -6.81 4.54 -8.38
C LEU A 21 -6.11 5.31 -7.25
N ASP A 22 -5.53 6.47 -7.57
CA ASP A 22 -4.94 7.36 -6.58
C ASP A 22 -6.05 8.16 -5.88
N ALA A 23 -6.33 7.79 -4.63
CA ALA A 23 -7.28 8.51 -3.78
C ALA A 23 -6.51 9.50 -2.91
N ARG A 24 -6.82 10.78 -3.07
CA ARG A 24 -6.22 11.84 -2.24
C ARG A 24 -6.54 11.63 -0.77
N ALA A 25 -5.59 12.00 0.09
CA ALA A 25 -5.80 12.02 1.53
C ALA A 25 -7.00 12.94 1.89
N GLY A 26 -7.96 12.38 2.58
CA GLY A 26 -9.18 13.07 3.02
C GLY A 26 -10.46 12.41 2.52
N PHE A 27 -11.47 12.44 3.38
CA PHE A 27 -12.80 11.90 3.08
C PHE A 27 -13.61 12.95 2.34
N HIS A 28 -13.45 13.01 1.02
CA HIS A 28 -14.37 13.71 0.14
C HIS A 28 -15.32 12.69 -0.51
N ASP A 29 -16.49 13.12 -0.93
CA ASP A 29 -17.54 12.24 -1.50
C ASP A 29 -17.03 11.29 -2.60
N LEU A 30 -16.09 11.75 -3.42
CA LEU A 30 -15.42 10.91 -4.42
C LEU A 30 -14.42 9.91 -3.81
N GLY A 31 -13.80 10.23 -2.68
CA GLY A 31 -12.86 9.35 -1.98
C GLY A 31 -13.53 8.08 -1.48
N GLY A 32 -14.74 8.17 -0.94
CA GLY A 32 -15.51 7.01 -0.49
C GLY A 32 -15.82 6.01 -1.62
N VAL A 33 -16.24 6.50 -2.78
CA VAL A 33 -16.54 5.64 -3.94
C VAL A 33 -15.29 4.97 -4.48
N VAL A 34 -14.20 5.73 -4.64
CA VAL A 34 -12.94 5.22 -5.18
C VAL A 34 -12.28 4.25 -4.21
N THR A 35 -12.43 4.45 -2.91
CA THR A 35 -11.77 3.63 -1.89
C THR A 35 -12.54 2.35 -1.57
N PHE A 36 -13.87 2.35 -1.65
CA PHE A 36 -14.67 1.23 -1.11
C PHE A 36 -15.63 0.56 -2.10
N GLN A 37 -16.04 1.24 -3.16
CA GLN A 37 -17.05 0.67 -4.07
C GLN A 37 -16.47 0.08 -5.36
N ILE A 38 -15.26 0.47 -5.71
CA ILE A 38 -14.66 0.12 -7.00
C ILE A 38 -13.48 -0.86 -6.87
N PRO A 39 -12.56 -0.72 -5.90
CA PRO A 39 -11.32 -1.49 -5.90
C PRO A 39 -11.55 -2.95 -5.45
N HIS A 40 -10.72 -3.84 -5.97
CA HIS A 40 -10.62 -5.23 -5.52
C HIS A 40 -9.70 -5.39 -4.30
N GLY A 41 -8.92 -4.37 -3.99
CA GLY A 41 -8.05 -4.31 -2.81
C GLY A 41 -7.59 -2.89 -2.55
N ILE A 42 -7.16 -2.59 -1.32
CA ILE A 42 -6.83 -1.25 -0.86
C ILE A 42 -5.43 -1.25 -0.25
N VAL A 43 -4.58 -0.33 -0.72
CA VAL A 43 -3.31 -0.02 -0.07
C VAL A 43 -3.49 1.25 0.75
N LEU A 44 -3.43 1.13 2.07
CA LEU A 44 -3.55 2.24 3.02
C LEU A 44 -2.16 2.71 3.43
N VAL A 45 -1.75 3.84 2.92
CA VAL A 45 -0.44 4.43 3.21
C VAL A 45 -0.57 5.46 4.33
N GLY A 46 0.16 5.26 5.40
CA GLY A 46 0.13 6.17 6.55
C GLY A 46 1.49 6.30 7.23
N ARG A 47 1.52 7.13 8.26
CA ARG A 47 2.65 7.30 9.18
C ARG A 47 2.20 6.98 10.60
N ASN A 48 3.15 6.74 11.49
CA ASN A 48 2.84 6.54 12.90
C ASN A 48 2.54 7.88 13.61
N ASN A 49 1.44 8.54 13.20
CA ASN A 49 0.91 9.75 13.83
C ASN A 49 -0.62 9.69 13.91
N GLU A 50 -1.21 10.48 14.79
CA GLU A 50 -2.66 10.46 15.06
C GLU A 50 -3.51 10.81 13.84
N GLN A 51 -3.05 11.74 12.98
CA GLN A 51 -3.79 12.12 11.78
C GLN A 51 -3.90 10.95 10.80
N SER A 52 -2.81 10.24 10.55
CA SER A 52 -2.81 9.04 9.70
C SER A 52 -3.68 7.94 10.30
N TRP A 53 -3.60 7.72 11.61
CA TRP A 53 -4.39 6.69 12.29
C TRP A 53 -5.87 6.98 12.26
N THR A 54 -6.29 8.23 12.33
CA THR A 54 -7.71 8.61 12.14
C THR A 54 -8.21 8.18 10.76
N GLY A 55 -7.46 8.50 9.70
CA GLY A 55 -7.80 8.09 8.34
C GLY A 55 -7.77 6.58 8.13
N ILE A 56 -6.73 5.90 8.64
CA ILE A 56 -6.63 4.43 8.55
C ILE A 56 -7.82 3.77 9.26
N LYS A 57 -8.19 4.24 10.46
CA LYS A 57 -9.33 3.70 11.21
C LYS A 57 -10.63 3.80 10.41
N GLU A 58 -10.91 4.95 9.82
CA GLU A 58 -12.11 5.15 9.01
C GLU A 58 -12.11 4.25 7.79
N ALA A 59 -10.97 4.15 7.09
CA ALA A 59 -10.82 3.29 5.92
C ALA A 59 -11.02 1.81 6.27
N VAL A 60 -10.40 1.32 7.36
CA VAL A 60 -10.54 -0.06 7.83
C VAL A 60 -11.99 -0.37 8.24
N THR A 61 -12.65 0.58 8.93
CA THR A 61 -14.06 0.43 9.30
C THR A 61 -14.95 0.25 8.08
N LEU A 62 -14.76 1.09 7.06
CA LEU A 62 -15.54 1.03 5.85
C LEU A 62 -15.26 -0.25 5.04
N ALA A 63 -14.00 -0.68 4.96
CA ALA A 63 -13.64 -1.92 4.27
C ALA A 63 -14.24 -3.17 4.96
N GLY A 64 -14.32 -3.16 6.30
CA GLY A 64 -14.93 -4.25 7.07
C GLY A 64 -16.46 -4.28 7.01
N THR A 65 -17.11 -3.16 6.71
CA THR A 65 -18.59 -3.05 6.78
C THR A 65 -19.28 -2.92 5.42
N ALA A 66 -18.56 -2.51 4.38
CA ALA A 66 -19.19 -2.02 3.15
C ALA A 66 -19.57 -3.10 2.13
N GLN A 67 -19.10 -4.33 2.26
CA GLN A 67 -19.32 -5.36 1.25
C GLN A 67 -19.65 -6.73 1.87
N LYS A 68 -20.29 -7.56 1.04
CA LYS A 68 -20.61 -8.94 1.36
C LYS A 68 -19.35 -9.80 1.53
N ASP A 69 -18.27 -9.39 0.87
CA ASP A 69 -16.93 -9.97 0.95
C ASP A 69 -15.95 -8.90 1.44
N LEU A 70 -15.04 -9.27 2.34
CA LEU A 70 -14.00 -8.37 2.85
C LEU A 70 -13.09 -7.89 1.71
N VAL A 71 -12.92 -6.58 1.59
CA VAL A 71 -11.95 -6.01 0.64
C VAL A 71 -10.54 -6.20 1.22
N PRO A 72 -9.63 -6.87 0.51
CA PRO A 72 -8.25 -7.05 0.97
C PRO A 72 -7.56 -5.71 1.23
N ILE A 73 -6.81 -5.63 2.32
CA ILE A 73 -6.09 -4.42 2.73
C ILE A 73 -4.60 -4.75 2.89
N VAL A 74 -3.74 -3.86 2.41
CA VAL A 74 -2.33 -3.80 2.82
C VAL A 74 -2.10 -2.46 3.51
N LEU A 75 -1.63 -2.51 4.75
CA LEU A 75 -1.18 -1.32 5.48
C LEU A 75 0.29 -1.04 5.13
N VAL A 76 0.61 0.21 4.89
CA VAL A 76 1.97 0.68 4.65
C VAL A 76 2.33 1.72 5.67
N ASP A 77 3.35 1.44 6.50
CA ASP A 77 4.00 2.45 7.35
C ASP A 77 5.06 3.18 6.50
N SER A 78 4.69 4.34 5.99
CA SER A 78 5.54 5.12 5.10
C SER A 78 6.43 6.07 5.88
N MET A 79 7.63 6.31 5.34
CA MET A 79 8.64 7.18 5.95
C MET A 79 9.05 6.74 7.36
N CYS A 80 9.00 5.44 7.64
CA CYS A 80 9.47 4.89 8.91
C CYS A 80 11.00 5.07 9.04
N GLY A 81 11.49 5.06 10.29
CA GLY A 81 12.92 5.21 10.55
C GLY A 81 13.76 4.08 9.95
N VAL A 82 14.99 4.40 9.55
CA VAL A 82 16.00 3.41 9.19
C VAL A 82 16.51 2.74 10.48
N ILE A 83 16.96 1.51 10.36
CA ILE A 83 17.30 0.60 11.45
C ILE A 83 18.05 1.28 12.63
N SER A 84 17.34 1.47 13.71
CA SER A 84 17.83 1.88 15.02
C SER A 84 16.91 1.26 16.08
N SER A 85 17.32 1.20 17.34
CA SER A 85 16.45 0.71 18.43
C SER A 85 15.11 1.46 18.47
N LEU A 86 15.14 2.78 18.31
CA LEU A 86 13.95 3.62 18.26
C LEU A 86 13.05 3.30 17.04
N ALA A 87 13.66 3.04 15.88
CA ALA A 87 12.91 2.67 14.68
C ALA A 87 12.21 1.31 14.85
N THR A 88 12.83 0.35 15.50
CA THR A 88 12.24 -0.95 15.82
C THR A 88 11.04 -0.76 16.76
N GLU A 89 11.20 -0.01 17.84
CA GLU A 89 10.11 0.31 18.76
C GLU A 89 8.92 0.99 18.04
N GLN A 90 9.17 1.94 17.15
CA GLN A 90 8.12 2.61 16.38
C GLN A 90 7.39 1.65 15.43
N ARG A 91 8.10 0.71 14.81
CA ARG A 91 7.50 -0.33 13.97
C ARG A 91 6.62 -1.29 14.78
N ASP A 92 7.09 -1.71 15.95
CA ASP A 92 6.32 -2.56 16.86
C ASP A 92 5.06 -1.85 17.34
N LEU A 93 5.14 -0.57 17.67
CA LEU A 93 3.98 0.25 18.02
C LEU A 93 2.98 0.34 16.85
N PHE A 94 3.46 0.56 15.62
CA PHE A 94 2.59 0.58 14.44
C PHE A 94 1.92 -0.78 14.24
N LYS A 95 2.67 -1.88 14.27
CA LYS A 95 2.17 -3.25 14.13
C LYS A 95 1.10 -3.57 15.17
N ASN A 96 1.37 -3.30 16.45
CA ASN A 96 0.43 -3.57 17.54
C ASN A 96 -0.87 -2.76 17.40
N ARG A 97 -0.76 -1.51 16.98
CA ARG A 97 -1.91 -0.65 16.74
C ARG A 97 -2.72 -1.13 15.53
N ALA A 98 -2.06 -1.55 14.46
CA ALA A 98 -2.69 -2.15 13.28
C ALA A 98 -3.43 -3.44 13.64
N TYR A 99 -2.80 -4.32 14.41
CA TYR A 99 -3.41 -5.55 14.88
C TYR A 99 -4.69 -5.28 15.69
N THR A 100 -4.60 -4.43 16.71
CA THR A 100 -5.76 -4.06 17.53
C THR A 100 -6.89 -3.46 16.70
N LEU A 101 -6.54 -2.61 15.73
CA LEU A 101 -7.52 -1.98 14.85
C LEU A 101 -8.23 -3.02 13.96
N CYS A 102 -7.47 -3.91 13.32
CA CYS A 102 -8.03 -4.93 12.44
C CYS A 102 -8.87 -5.96 13.19
N CYS A 103 -8.45 -6.38 14.39
CA CYS A 103 -9.25 -7.26 15.23
C CYS A 103 -10.60 -6.65 15.62
N ASN A 104 -10.65 -5.35 15.84
CA ASN A 104 -11.87 -4.68 16.27
C ASN A 104 -12.83 -4.31 15.14
N LEU A 105 -12.31 -4.05 13.92
CA LEU A 105 -13.08 -3.40 12.87
C LEU A 105 -13.09 -4.15 11.53
N TYR A 106 -12.18 -5.10 11.33
CA TYR A 106 -12.00 -5.74 10.03
C TYR A 106 -12.22 -7.26 10.08
N TYR A 107 -11.59 -7.98 11.00
CA TYR A 107 -11.75 -9.43 11.11
C TYR A 107 -13.06 -9.81 11.80
N SER A 108 -13.65 -10.93 11.36
CA SER A 108 -14.73 -11.55 12.13
C SER A 108 -14.15 -12.23 13.38
N ASN A 109 -14.95 -12.33 14.44
CA ASN A 109 -14.53 -12.97 15.70
C ASN A 109 -14.08 -14.43 15.53
N GLU A 110 -14.56 -15.12 14.49
CA GLU A 110 -14.26 -16.53 14.20
C GLU A 110 -12.98 -16.74 13.40
N GLN A 111 -12.44 -15.69 12.79
CA GLN A 111 -11.32 -15.74 11.85
C GLN A 111 -10.24 -14.71 12.15
N GLN A 112 -9.98 -14.43 13.41
CA GLN A 112 -8.89 -13.52 13.78
C GLN A 112 -7.54 -14.23 13.67
N PRO A 113 -6.65 -13.79 12.78
CA PRO A 113 -5.30 -14.32 12.71
C PRO A 113 -4.49 -13.91 13.95
N GLY A 114 -3.45 -14.67 14.26
CA GLY A 114 -2.53 -14.31 15.35
C GLY A 114 -1.75 -13.01 15.07
N PRO A 115 -1.23 -12.35 16.11
CA PRO A 115 -0.53 -11.08 15.97
C PRO A 115 0.75 -11.16 15.11
N ASP A 116 1.31 -12.35 14.98
CA ASP A 116 2.52 -12.60 14.19
C ASP A 116 2.22 -13.30 12.85
N ALA A 117 0.95 -13.45 12.48
CA ALA A 117 0.58 -13.98 11.18
C ALA A 117 1.13 -13.08 10.06
N GLU A 118 1.76 -13.70 9.07
CA GLU A 118 2.30 -13.02 7.91
C GLU A 118 1.21 -12.81 6.86
N ASP A 119 1.41 -11.82 6.00
CA ASP A 119 0.53 -11.52 4.85
C ASP A 119 -0.90 -11.08 5.18
N GLU A 120 -1.18 -10.83 6.43
CA GLU A 120 -2.48 -10.38 6.91
C GLU A 120 -2.67 -8.85 6.82
N ALA A 121 -3.93 -8.41 6.86
CA ALA A 121 -4.26 -6.98 6.77
C ALA A 121 -3.57 -6.13 7.87
N HIS A 122 -3.36 -6.69 9.06
CA HIS A 122 -2.70 -6.03 10.17
C HIS A 122 -1.17 -6.06 10.12
N THR A 123 -0.57 -6.80 9.18
CA THR A 123 0.88 -6.91 9.04
C THR A 123 1.38 -5.82 8.09
N PRO A 124 2.02 -4.73 8.57
CA PRO A 124 2.37 -3.62 7.72
C PRO A 124 3.57 -3.91 6.82
N VAL A 125 3.58 -3.29 5.65
CA VAL A 125 4.80 -3.12 4.85
C VAL A 125 5.47 -1.83 5.30
N TYR A 126 6.77 -1.89 5.58
CA TYR A 126 7.54 -0.74 6.07
C TYR A 126 8.35 -0.12 4.95
N ILE A 127 8.02 1.12 4.58
CA ILE A 127 8.76 1.89 3.58
C ILE A 127 9.56 2.98 4.29
N PRO A 128 10.88 2.84 4.41
CA PRO A 128 11.71 3.79 5.14
C PRO A 128 11.81 5.13 4.43
N TYR A 129 12.01 6.19 5.22
CA TYR A 129 12.36 7.49 4.69
C TYR A 129 13.73 7.45 3.99
N ARG A 130 13.76 7.94 2.76
CA ARG A 130 15.00 8.04 1.98
C ARG A 130 15.15 9.46 1.45
N GLN A 131 16.20 10.13 1.88
CA GLN A 131 16.49 11.50 1.49
C GLN A 131 16.66 11.64 -0.04
N ALA A 132 17.26 10.66 -0.68
CA ALA A 132 17.45 10.65 -2.14
C ALA A 132 16.14 10.75 -2.94
N LEU A 133 15.01 10.32 -2.37
CA LEU A 133 13.70 10.43 -3.02
C LEU A 133 13.12 11.85 -2.98
N ASN A 134 13.67 12.75 -2.16
CA ASN A 134 13.24 14.15 -2.13
C ASN A 134 13.94 15.02 -3.18
N GLU A 135 15.08 14.58 -3.69
CA GLU A 135 15.89 15.38 -4.61
C GLU A 135 15.55 15.09 -6.07
N GLU A 136 15.31 13.83 -6.41
CA GLU A 136 14.90 13.42 -7.77
C GLU A 136 14.23 12.04 -7.73
N VAL A 137 12.93 11.99 -7.97
CA VAL A 137 12.21 10.71 -8.04
C VAL A 137 12.38 10.12 -9.43
N GLN A 138 13.41 9.33 -9.63
CA GLN A 138 13.53 8.49 -10.81
C GLN A 138 12.86 7.13 -10.55
N LEU A 139 11.58 7.05 -10.86
CA LEU A 139 10.81 5.80 -10.74
C LEU A 139 11.24 4.74 -11.77
N TYR A 140 11.85 5.17 -12.86
CA TYR A 140 12.36 4.32 -13.91
C TYR A 140 13.78 4.73 -14.26
N SER A 141 14.76 3.87 -14.01
CA SER A 141 16.00 3.90 -14.74
C SER A 141 16.02 2.69 -15.68
N ASP A 142 16.19 2.94 -16.95
CA ASP A 142 16.56 1.92 -17.93
C ASP A 142 18.03 1.47 -17.79
N GLY A 143 18.63 1.76 -16.64
CA GLY A 143 20.01 1.39 -16.31
C GLY A 143 21.09 2.32 -16.83
N SER A 144 20.76 3.41 -17.52
CA SER A 144 21.80 4.27 -18.10
C SER A 144 21.55 5.76 -17.90
N ILE A 145 22.01 6.30 -16.77
CA ILE A 145 22.21 7.75 -16.65
C ILE A 145 23.66 8.05 -16.96
N LYS A 146 23.89 8.76 -18.05
CA LYS A 146 25.20 9.38 -18.35
C LYS A 146 25.32 10.67 -17.55
N GLN A 147 25.93 10.62 -16.39
CA GLN A 147 26.49 11.79 -15.75
C GLN A 147 28.02 11.70 -15.85
N ASP A 148 28.64 12.68 -16.49
CA ASP A 148 30.10 12.87 -16.58
C ASP A 148 30.91 11.65 -17.07
N GLY A 149 30.42 10.93 -18.06
CA GLY A 149 31.19 9.86 -18.72
C GLY A 149 31.36 8.56 -17.96
N ALA A 150 30.80 8.45 -16.76
CA ALA A 150 30.73 7.22 -15.98
C ALA A 150 29.31 6.64 -16.00
N LEU A 151 29.15 5.42 -16.51
CA LEU A 151 27.93 4.63 -16.35
C LEU A 151 27.80 4.26 -14.86
N ARG A 152 26.97 4.94 -14.12
CA ARG A 152 26.50 4.46 -12.82
C ARG A 152 25.20 3.71 -13.04
N GLU A 153 25.22 2.41 -12.80
CA GLU A 153 23.98 1.63 -12.62
C GLU A 153 23.27 2.16 -11.39
N GLN A 154 22.31 3.05 -11.60
CA GLN A 154 21.42 3.49 -10.54
C GLN A 154 20.28 2.46 -10.46
N LYS A 155 20.34 1.61 -9.43
CA LYS A 155 19.32 0.62 -9.19
C LYS A 155 17.98 1.33 -8.97
N SER A 156 16.95 0.94 -9.72
CA SER A 156 15.61 1.49 -9.54
C SER A 156 15.16 1.32 -8.08
N VAL A 157 14.53 2.33 -7.51
CA VAL A 157 13.93 2.28 -6.16
C VAL A 157 12.94 1.12 -6.05
N LEU A 158 12.24 0.79 -7.14
CA LEU A 158 11.30 -0.33 -7.20
C LEU A 158 11.96 -1.71 -7.04
N CYS A 159 13.29 -1.80 -7.22
CA CYS A 159 14.06 -3.03 -6.95
C CYS A 159 14.43 -3.19 -5.48
N GLU A 160 14.06 -2.28 -4.60
CA GLU A 160 14.32 -2.40 -3.19
C GLU A 160 13.34 -3.36 -2.53
N ARG A 161 13.84 -4.07 -1.51
CA ARG A 161 13.13 -5.16 -0.83
C ARG A 161 11.74 -4.75 -0.34
N GLU A 162 11.61 -3.53 0.15
CA GLU A 162 10.36 -3.00 0.72
C GLU A 162 9.27 -2.83 -0.34
N TYR A 163 9.64 -2.35 -1.52
CA TYR A 163 8.69 -2.22 -2.64
C TYR A 163 8.37 -3.58 -3.27
N GLN A 164 9.34 -4.49 -3.32
CA GLN A 164 9.10 -5.86 -3.76
C GLN A 164 8.12 -6.58 -2.84
N GLU A 165 8.23 -6.36 -1.52
CA GLU A 165 7.29 -6.90 -0.55
C GLU A 165 5.87 -6.33 -0.76
N LEU A 166 5.75 -5.02 -0.99
CA LEU A 166 4.45 -4.41 -1.28
C LEU A 166 3.83 -5.01 -2.56
N LEU A 167 4.62 -5.15 -3.62
CA LEU A 167 4.16 -5.75 -4.87
C LEU A 167 3.73 -7.20 -4.69
N ARG A 168 4.51 -8.00 -3.96
CA ARG A 168 4.18 -9.38 -3.62
C ARG A 168 2.84 -9.46 -2.88
N ARG A 169 2.63 -8.62 -1.87
CA ARG A 169 1.38 -8.56 -1.10
C ARG A 169 0.18 -8.21 -1.96
N ILE A 170 0.34 -7.30 -2.92
CA ILE A 170 -0.72 -6.95 -3.88
C ILE A 170 -0.99 -8.13 -4.83
N ALA A 171 0.06 -8.81 -5.31
CA ALA A 171 -0.08 -9.95 -6.22
C ALA A 171 -0.85 -11.12 -5.60
N LEU A 172 -0.72 -11.34 -4.29
CA LEU A 172 -1.49 -12.37 -3.56
C LEU A 172 -3.01 -12.20 -3.72
N TRP A 173 -3.51 -10.98 -3.87
CA TRP A 173 -4.95 -10.74 -4.06
C TRP A 173 -5.50 -11.29 -5.38
N PHE A 174 -4.63 -11.49 -6.36
CA PHE A 174 -4.99 -11.94 -7.70
C PHE A 174 -4.56 -13.37 -7.99
N GLY A 175 -3.93 -14.05 -7.02
CA GLY A 175 -3.45 -15.42 -7.18
C GLY A 175 -2.19 -15.54 -8.04
N ASP A 176 -1.46 -14.45 -8.25
CA ASP A 176 -0.27 -14.35 -9.10
C ASP A 176 1.05 -14.47 -8.32
N ALA A 177 1.03 -14.98 -7.08
CA ALA A 177 2.22 -15.10 -6.21
C ALA A 177 2.80 -16.51 -6.19
#